data_6d33f0984d42090c1dcc78faafc72d6e
#
_entry.id   6d33f0984d42090c1dcc78faafc72d6e
#
_cell.length_a   1.000
_cell.length_b   1.000
_cell.length_c   1.000
_cell.angle_alpha   90.00
_cell.angle_beta   90.00
_cell.angle_gamma   90.00
#
_symmetry.space_group_name_H-M   'P 1'
#
loop_
_entity.id
_entity.type
_entity.pdbx_description
1 polymer ?
#
loop_
_entity_poly.entity_id
_entity_poly.type
_entity_poly.pdbx_seq_one_letter_code
_entity_poly.pdbx_strand_id
1 'polypeptide(L)'
;AGGRGAGAGLGYFALNPSQAPAVVRSTLSSVGLIEEGPPPTPTCPLTGLPAPHGQVPDRPVLAIKVENYPDARPQAGLSSADIVYEELVEGGITRFVVLYQCHDAPRVGPVRSARTADPDILAAFGRPILAYSGGAPNVVRVVNEADLIPIDETRGGDAFTRDPSRPAPHNLYAS
;
A
#
# COMPACT_ATOMS: atom_id res chain seq x y z
N ALA A 1 -31.59 47.61 -14.95
CA ALA A 1 -30.32 47.76 -14.29
C ALA A 1 -29.70 46.39 -14.02
N GLY A 2 -28.61 46.08 -14.67
CA GLY A 2 -27.47 45.44 -14.12
C GLY A 2 -27.14 44.03 -14.55
N GLY A 3 -26.97 43.72 -15.81
CA GLY A 3 -26.24 42.50 -16.26
C GLY A 3 -24.73 42.76 -16.39
N ARG A 4 -24.00 42.83 -15.29
CA ARG A 4 -22.54 42.95 -15.31
C ARG A 4 -21.90 42.08 -14.24
N GLY A 5 -21.83 40.77 -14.50
CA GLY A 5 -21.15 39.88 -13.55
C GLY A 5 -20.63 38.57 -14.15
N ALA A 6 -21.25 38.05 -15.20
CA ALA A 6 -20.89 36.75 -15.73
C ALA A 6 -19.63 36.77 -16.63
N GLY A 7 -19.39 37.85 -17.36
CA GLY A 7 -18.27 37.89 -18.31
C GLY A 7 -16.88 38.00 -17.69
N ALA A 8 -16.74 38.66 -16.55
CA ALA A 8 -15.45 38.81 -15.88
C ALA A 8 -14.99 37.51 -15.20
N GLY A 9 -15.93 36.70 -14.68
CA GLY A 9 -15.62 35.42 -14.06
C GLY A 9 -15.15 34.35 -15.06
N LEU A 10 -15.81 34.29 -16.21
CA LEU A 10 -15.41 33.34 -17.27
C LEU A 10 -14.04 33.71 -17.87
N GLY A 11 -13.76 35.01 -18.07
CA GLY A 11 -12.47 35.49 -18.55
C GLY A 11 -11.33 35.16 -17.58
N TYR A 12 -11.56 35.27 -16.26
CA TYR A 12 -10.57 34.87 -15.26
C TYR A 12 -10.22 33.36 -15.34
N PHE A 13 -11.23 32.50 -15.44
CA PHE A 13 -11.01 31.07 -15.53
C PHE A 13 -10.43 30.64 -16.88
N ALA A 14 -10.65 31.35 -17.97
CA ALA A 14 -9.97 31.07 -19.24
C ALA A 14 -8.45 31.32 -19.14
N LEU A 15 -8.02 32.30 -18.32
CA LEU A 15 -6.60 32.57 -18.05
C LEU A 15 -6.02 31.67 -16.93
N ASN A 16 -6.87 31.15 -16.06
CA ASN A 16 -6.48 30.29 -14.91
C ASN A 16 -7.33 29.01 -14.86
N PRO A 17 -7.27 28.14 -15.86
CA PRO A 17 -8.18 27.01 -15.99
C PRO A 17 -8.03 25.98 -14.87
N SER A 18 -6.85 25.86 -14.26
CA SER A 18 -6.59 24.94 -13.14
C SER A 18 -7.36 25.30 -11.87
N GLN A 19 -7.79 26.57 -11.72
CA GLN A 19 -8.56 27.05 -10.56
C GLN A 19 -10.07 27.02 -10.80
N ALA A 20 -10.51 26.73 -12.01
CA ALA A 20 -11.93 26.70 -12.35
C ALA A 20 -12.62 25.45 -11.78
N PRO A 21 -13.85 25.56 -11.21
CA PRO A 21 -14.69 24.40 -10.93
C PRO A 21 -14.90 23.53 -12.18
N ALA A 22 -15.10 22.23 -12.00
CA ALA A 22 -15.24 21.28 -13.10
C ALA A 22 -16.31 21.69 -14.13
N VAL A 23 -17.45 22.17 -13.67
CA VAL A 23 -18.56 22.64 -14.51
C VAL A 23 -18.15 23.85 -15.37
N VAL A 24 -17.34 24.76 -14.83
CA VAL A 24 -16.84 25.91 -15.59
C VAL A 24 -15.79 25.49 -16.59
N ARG A 25 -14.92 24.56 -16.23
CA ARG A 25 -13.93 23.98 -17.16
C ARG A 25 -14.58 23.30 -18.34
N SER A 26 -15.56 22.43 -18.10
CA SER A 26 -16.26 21.74 -19.20
C SER A 26 -16.97 22.71 -20.14
N THR A 27 -17.56 23.80 -19.60
CA THR A 27 -18.17 24.84 -20.44
C THR A 27 -17.13 25.60 -21.26
N LEU A 28 -15.99 25.96 -20.66
CA LEU A 28 -14.92 26.66 -21.39
C LEU A 28 -14.30 25.78 -22.47
N SER A 29 -14.16 24.47 -22.22
CA SER A 29 -13.68 23.49 -23.19
C SER A 29 -14.67 23.31 -24.34
N SER A 30 -15.97 23.22 -24.07
CA SER A 30 -17.01 23.04 -25.09
C SER A 30 -17.13 24.21 -26.06
N VAL A 31 -16.70 25.42 -25.65
CA VAL A 31 -16.64 26.61 -26.50
C VAL A 31 -15.24 26.92 -27.04
N GLY A 32 -14.28 25.99 -26.85
CA GLY A 32 -12.92 26.10 -27.40
C GLY A 32 -12.04 27.17 -26.73
N LEU A 33 -12.39 27.64 -25.53
CA LEU A 33 -11.60 28.65 -24.81
C LEU A 33 -10.45 28.07 -24.00
N ILE A 34 -10.50 26.76 -23.71
CA ILE A 34 -9.40 26.00 -23.09
C ILE A 34 -9.33 24.61 -23.72
N GLU A 35 -8.13 24.06 -23.82
CA GLU A 35 -7.93 22.65 -24.10
C GLU A 35 -7.91 21.89 -22.76
N GLU A 36 -8.81 20.92 -22.58
CA GLU A 36 -8.67 19.98 -21.49
C GLU A 36 -7.53 19.04 -21.84
N GLY A 37 -6.45 19.11 -21.05
CA GLY A 37 -5.40 18.11 -21.12
C GLY A 37 -5.96 16.70 -20.79
N PRO A 38 -5.25 15.63 -21.12
CA PRO A 38 -5.67 14.29 -20.74
C PRO A 38 -5.93 14.23 -19.23
N PRO A 39 -6.94 13.46 -18.80
CA PRO A 39 -7.22 13.30 -17.37
C PRO A 39 -5.96 12.87 -16.63
N PRO A 40 -5.76 13.34 -15.40
CA PRO A 40 -4.57 12.97 -14.62
C PRO A 40 -4.52 11.45 -14.47
N THR A 41 -3.34 10.88 -14.71
CA THR A 41 -3.12 9.46 -14.50
C THR A 41 -3.33 9.11 -13.03
N PRO A 42 -4.18 8.13 -12.69
CA PRO A 42 -4.33 7.68 -11.31
C PRO A 42 -2.97 7.29 -10.70
N THR A 43 -2.74 7.67 -9.45
CA THR A 43 -1.50 7.39 -8.73
C THR A 43 -1.73 6.43 -7.58
N CYS A 44 -0.76 5.57 -7.33
CA CYS A 44 -0.75 4.64 -6.22
C CYS A 44 -0.72 5.39 -4.89
N PRO A 45 -1.65 5.13 -3.96
CA PRO A 45 -1.74 5.88 -2.70
C PRO A 45 -0.48 5.80 -1.83
N LEU A 46 0.24 4.67 -1.86
CA LEU A 46 1.41 4.45 -1.02
C LEU A 46 2.69 5.04 -1.61
N THR A 47 2.81 5.11 -2.93
CA THR A 47 4.07 5.52 -3.59
C THR A 47 3.98 6.87 -4.29
N GLY A 48 2.78 7.35 -4.63
CA GLY A 48 2.56 8.50 -5.49
C GLY A 48 2.94 8.28 -6.96
N LEU A 49 3.39 7.08 -7.32
CA LEU A 49 3.73 6.72 -8.70
C LEU A 49 2.47 6.44 -9.53
N PRO A 50 2.54 6.55 -10.86
CA PRO A 50 1.43 6.16 -11.73
C PRO A 50 0.95 4.74 -11.42
N ALA A 51 -0.37 4.58 -11.31
CA ALA A 51 -0.96 3.28 -11.03
C ALA A 51 -0.74 2.30 -12.21
N PRO A 52 -0.40 1.03 -11.95
CA PRO A 52 -0.26 0.01 -12.97
C PRO A 52 -1.53 -0.08 -13.83
N HIS A 53 -1.35 -0.14 -15.16
CA HIS A 53 -2.47 -0.19 -16.12
C HIS A 53 -3.47 0.98 -16.01
N GLY A 54 -3.06 2.11 -15.41
CA GLY A 54 -3.91 3.29 -15.25
C GLY A 54 -5.04 3.15 -14.23
N GLN A 55 -4.97 2.18 -13.33
CA GLN A 55 -5.99 1.92 -12.31
C GLN A 55 -5.35 1.61 -10.96
N VAL A 56 -5.88 2.24 -9.91
CA VAL A 56 -5.54 1.86 -8.53
C VAL A 56 -6.36 0.63 -8.18
N PRO A 57 -5.72 -0.48 -7.74
CA PRO A 57 -6.46 -1.68 -7.33
C PRO A 57 -7.38 -1.39 -6.13
N ASP A 58 -8.63 -1.85 -6.24
CA ASP A 58 -9.61 -1.77 -5.14
C ASP A 58 -9.41 -2.96 -4.18
N ARG A 59 -8.43 -2.83 -3.32
CA ARG A 59 -8.08 -3.85 -2.32
C ARG A 59 -7.44 -3.21 -1.10
N PRO A 60 -7.54 -3.83 0.09
CA PRO A 60 -6.81 -3.38 1.27
C PRO A 60 -5.29 -3.51 1.05
N VAL A 61 -4.53 -2.76 1.85
CA VAL A 61 -3.08 -2.94 1.93
C VAL A 61 -2.79 -4.34 2.49
N LEU A 62 -1.91 -5.08 1.82
CA LEU A 62 -1.35 -6.33 2.32
C LEU A 62 0.01 -6.03 2.95
N ALA A 63 0.13 -6.27 4.23
CA ALA A 63 1.39 -6.22 4.98
C ALA A 63 1.90 -7.64 5.24
N ILE A 64 3.17 -7.91 4.95
CA ILE A 64 3.79 -9.20 5.18
C ILE A 64 4.99 -9.01 6.10
N LYS A 65 5.03 -9.78 7.20
CA LYS A 65 6.15 -9.77 8.13
C LYS A 65 7.30 -10.61 7.59
N VAL A 66 8.42 -9.98 7.25
CA VAL A 66 9.57 -10.64 6.62
C VAL A 66 10.79 -10.60 7.54
N GLU A 67 11.49 -11.71 7.61
CA GLU A 67 12.69 -11.87 8.41
C GLU A 67 13.90 -11.13 7.80
N ASN A 68 14.74 -10.56 8.67
CA ASN A 68 16.01 -9.94 8.25
C ASN A 68 17.24 -10.53 8.95
N TYR A 69 17.12 -11.72 9.55
CA TYR A 69 18.27 -12.45 10.08
C TYR A 69 19.22 -12.87 8.93
N PRO A 70 20.55 -12.93 9.14
CA PRO A 70 21.50 -13.29 8.07
C PRO A 70 21.14 -14.59 7.33
N ASP A 71 20.74 -15.65 8.04
CA ASP A 71 20.40 -16.95 7.44
C ASP A 71 19.09 -16.93 6.64
N ALA A 72 18.27 -15.88 6.81
CA ALA A 72 17.06 -15.66 6.03
C ALA A 72 17.31 -15.02 4.66
N ARG A 73 18.52 -14.55 4.42
CA ARG A 73 18.88 -13.88 3.17
C ARG A 73 19.31 -14.88 2.08
N PRO A 74 19.06 -14.56 0.78
CA PRO A 74 18.31 -13.40 0.30
C PRO A 74 16.80 -13.54 0.57
N GLN A 75 16.16 -12.41 0.87
CA GLN A 75 14.69 -12.34 0.95
C GLN A 75 14.10 -12.29 -0.46
N ALA A 76 12.80 -12.61 -0.56
CA ALA A 76 12.02 -12.51 -1.78
C ALA A 76 10.93 -11.43 -1.64
N GLY A 77 10.64 -10.74 -2.74
CA GLY A 77 9.50 -9.83 -2.88
C GLY A 77 9.79 -8.37 -2.52
N LEU A 78 10.80 -8.05 -1.70
CA LEU A 78 11.02 -6.69 -1.20
C LEU A 78 11.14 -5.62 -2.29
N SER A 79 11.78 -5.95 -3.41
CA SER A 79 11.97 -5.01 -4.54
C SER A 79 10.69 -4.65 -5.29
N SER A 80 9.62 -5.42 -5.10
CA SER A 80 8.30 -5.18 -5.71
C SER A 80 7.32 -4.52 -4.74
N ALA A 81 7.73 -4.27 -3.50
CA ALA A 81 6.87 -3.69 -2.48
C ALA A 81 6.60 -2.20 -2.74
N ASP A 82 5.41 -1.74 -2.33
CA ASP A 82 5.08 -0.32 -2.33
C ASP A 82 5.82 0.43 -1.22
N ILE A 83 5.93 -0.17 -0.02
CA ILE A 83 6.69 0.35 1.12
C ILE A 83 7.36 -0.81 1.86
N VAL A 84 8.55 -0.58 2.40
CA VAL A 84 9.22 -1.48 3.33
C VAL A 84 9.56 -0.71 4.59
N TYR A 85 8.97 -1.11 5.72
CA TYR A 85 9.39 -0.65 7.04
C TYR A 85 10.41 -1.62 7.61
N GLU A 86 11.47 -1.11 8.19
CA GLU A 86 12.41 -1.89 8.99
C GLU A 86 12.20 -1.56 10.47
N GLU A 87 11.95 -2.58 11.28
CA GLU A 87 11.76 -2.43 12.71
C GLU A 87 12.79 -3.25 13.49
N LEU A 88 13.22 -2.69 14.61
CA LEU A 88 14.07 -3.40 15.57
C LEU A 88 13.24 -4.43 16.35
N VAL A 89 13.78 -5.64 16.48
CA VAL A 89 13.20 -6.72 17.28
C VAL A 89 14.21 -7.23 18.32
N GLU A 90 13.90 -8.34 18.96
CA GLU A 90 14.76 -8.90 20.03
C GLU A 90 16.17 -9.25 19.50
N GLY A 91 17.15 -9.18 20.37
CA GLY A 91 18.53 -9.56 20.06
C GLY A 91 19.30 -8.58 19.18
N GLY A 92 18.79 -7.36 18.99
CA GLY A 92 19.44 -6.34 18.14
C GLY A 92 19.35 -6.62 16.65
N ILE A 93 18.47 -7.54 16.23
CA ILE A 93 18.16 -7.81 14.82
C ILE A 93 16.94 -7.01 14.37
N THR A 94 16.69 -6.97 13.08
CA THR A 94 15.52 -6.30 12.53
C THR A 94 14.60 -7.27 11.80
N ARG A 95 13.38 -6.81 11.52
CA ARG A 95 12.41 -7.43 10.62
C ARG A 95 11.84 -6.37 9.70
N PHE A 96 11.31 -6.82 8.57
CA PHE A 96 10.59 -5.93 7.67
C PHE A 96 9.08 -6.13 7.82
N VAL A 97 8.34 -5.02 7.71
CA VAL A 97 6.91 -5.00 7.39
C VAL A 97 6.81 -4.51 5.95
N VAL A 98 6.47 -5.41 5.07
CA VAL A 98 6.50 -5.20 3.61
C VAL A 98 5.09 -5.00 3.11
N LEU A 99 4.80 -3.83 2.51
CA LEU A 99 3.46 -3.40 2.14
C LEU A 99 3.25 -3.47 0.62
N TYR A 100 2.12 -4.04 0.23
CA TYR A 100 1.65 -4.12 -1.15
C TYR A 100 0.22 -3.58 -1.25
N GLN A 101 -0.02 -2.72 -2.22
CA GLN A 101 -1.36 -2.21 -2.55
C GLN A 101 -1.52 -2.08 -4.06
N CYS A 102 -0.63 -1.35 -4.74
CA CYS A 102 -0.62 -1.25 -6.20
C CYS A 102 0.17 -2.37 -6.88
N HIS A 103 1.27 -2.78 -6.27
CA HIS A 103 2.15 -3.80 -6.82
C HIS A 103 1.95 -5.15 -6.16
N ASP A 104 2.49 -6.19 -6.77
CA ASP A 104 2.47 -7.57 -6.31
C ASP A 104 3.85 -8.20 -6.44
N ALA A 105 4.07 -9.27 -5.68
CA ALA A 105 5.21 -10.16 -5.85
C ALA A 105 4.72 -11.61 -5.84
N PRO A 106 5.24 -12.48 -6.74
CA PRO A 106 4.81 -13.88 -6.82
C PRO A 106 5.21 -14.70 -5.59
N ARG A 107 6.13 -14.18 -4.78
CA ARG A 107 6.64 -14.83 -3.57
C ARG A 107 7.26 -13.79 -2.66
N VAL A 108 6.87 -13.79 -1.38
CA VAL A 108 7.37 -12.86 -0.36
C VAL A 108 7.83 -13.60 0.88
N GLY A 109 9.01 -13.29 1.37
CA GLY A 109 9.51 -13.89 2.62
C GLY A 109 11.04 -13.98 2.72
N PRO A 110 11.57 -14.74 3.68
CA PRO A 110 10.85 -15.66 4.61
C PRO A 110 9.92 -14.91 5.56
N VAL A 111 8.69 -15.43 5.68
CA VAL A 111 7.68 -14.88 6.59
C VAL A 111 8.03 -15.20 8.03
N ARG A 112 7.84 -14.22 8.93
CA ARG A 112 8.21 -14.35 10.34
C ARG A 112 7.13 -13.83 11.28
N SER A 113 7.40 -14.05 12.57
CA SER A 113 6.47 -13.73 13.65
C SER A 113 6.19 -12.23 13.73
N ALA A 114 4.94 -11.91 14.04
CA ALA A 114 4.48 -10.56 14.34
C ALA A 114 5.15 -9.99 15.60
N ARG A 115 4.99 -8.70 15.81
CA ARG A 115 5.45 -7.93 16.98
C ARG A 115 4.35 -6.99 17.47
N THR A 116 4.45 -6.56 18.71
CA THR A 116 3.48 -5.64 19.30
C THR A 116 3.46 -4.27 18.65
N ALA A 117 4.51 -3.90 17.92
CA ALA A 117 4.57 -2.64 17.16
C ALA A 117 3.84 -2.70 15.80
N ASP A 118 3.53 -3.89 15.28
CA ASP A 118 2.91 -4.03 13.94
C ASP A 118 1.58 -3.29 13.82
N PRO A 119 0.64 -3.36 14.79
CA PRO A 119 -0.59 -2.57 14.72
C PRO A 119 -0.35 -1.07 14.64
N ASP A 120 0.61 -0.52 15.38
CA ASP A 120 0.93 0.91 15.37
C ASP A 120 1.52 1.33 14.02
N ILE A 121 2.42 0.54 13.44
CA ILE A 121 2.98 0.75 12.10
C ILE A 121 1.86 0.75 11.06
N LEU A 122 0.89 -0.13 11.21
CA LEU A 122 -0.18 -0.36 10.24
C LEU A 122 -1.41 0.55 10.41
N ALA A 123 -1.52 1.28 11.51
CA ALA A 123 -2.69 2.12 11.83
C ALA A 123 -3.02 3.18 10.75
N ALA A 124 -2.03 3.65 9.99
CA ALA A 124 -2.21 4.64 8.94
C ALA A 124 -2.85 4.10 7.64
N PHE A 125 -3.01 2.77 7.51
CA PHE A 125 -3.41 2.12 6.26
C PHE A 125 -4.86 1.59 6.27
N GLY A 126 -5.72 2.15 7.13
CA GLY A 126 -7.09 1.69 7.31
C GLY A 126 -7.14 0.33 8.01
N ARG A 127 -7.82 -0.63 7.41
CA ARG A 127 -7.90 -2.02 7.91
C ARG A 127 -7.08 -2.96 7.03
N PRO A 128 -5.75 -2.98 7.16
CA PRO A 128 -4.87 -3.78 6.30
C PRO A 128 -4.93 -5.27 6.67
N ILE A 129 -4.49 -6.11 5.74
CA ILE A 129 -4.20 -7.52 6.01
C ILE A 129 -2.78 -7.60 6.57
N LEU A 130 -2.56 -8.31 7.69
CA LEU A 130 -1.23 -8.65 8.19
C LEU A 130 -0.98 -10.14 8.06
N ALA A 131 -0.09 -10.52 7.15
CA ALA A 131 0.40 -11.89 6.96
C ALA A 131 1.68 -12.11 7.79
N TYR A 132 1.69 -13.13 8.65
CA TYR A 132 2.78 -13.38 9.58
C TYR A 132 2.87 -14.87 9.97
N SER A 133 3.98 -15.29 10.57
CA SER A 133 4.21 -16.66 11.06
C SER A 133 4.19 -16.69 12.59
N GLY A 134 2.99 -16.67 13.17
CA GLY A 134 2.82 -16.77 14.62
C GLY A 134 3.43 -15.62 15.43
N GLY A 135 3.69 -15.89 16.71
CA GLY A 135 4.24 -14.93 17.65
C GLY A 135 4.12 -15.41 19.10
N ALA A 136 4.68 -14.67 20.05
CA ALA A 136 4.41 -14.92 21.45
C ALA A 136 2.92 -14.70 21.76
N PRO A 137 2.32 -15.38 22.75
CA PRO A 137 0.88 -15.30 23.02
C PRO A 137 0.35 -13.87 23.22
N ASN A 138 1.11 -13.02 23.89
CA ASN A 138 0.76 -11.62 24.09
C ASN A 138 0.78 -10.81 22.77
N VAL A 139 1.70 -11.11 21.86
CA VAL A 139 1.79 -10.48 20.53
C VAL A 139 0.59 -10.88 19.68
N VAL A 140 0.30 -12.19 19.61
CA VAL A 140 -0.85 -12.71 18.85
C VAL A 140 -2.16 -12.11 19.37
N ARG A 141 -2.30 -11.92 20.69
CA ARG A 141 -3.45 -11.25 21.28
C ARG A 141 -3.57 -9.81 20.81
N VAL A 142 -2.49 -9.02 20.90
CA VAL A 142 -2.46 -7.60 20.46
C VAL A 142 -2.83 -7.49 18.98
N VAL A 143 -2.28 -8.34 18.13
CA VAL A 143 -2.58 -8.37 16.69
C VAL A 143 -4.03 -8.72 16.42
N ASN A 144 -4.61 -9.69 17.16
CA ASN A 144 -6.02 -10.09 16.98
C ASN A 144 -7.02 -9.04 17.50
N GLU A 145 -6.63 -8.20 18.45
CA GLU A 145 -7.46 -7.11 19.00
C GLU A 145 -7.38 -5.81 18.19
N ALA A 146 -6.39 -5.69 17.29
CA ALA A 146 -6.17 -4.50 16.48
C ALA A 146 -7.15 -4.41 15.28
N ASP A 147 -7.30 -3.19 14.75
CA ASP A 147 -8.12 -2.95 13.54
C ASP A 147 -7.36 -3.32 12.26
N LEU A 148 -7.13 -4.60 12.10
CA LEU A 148 -6.50 -5.23 10.94
C LEU A 148 -7.06 -6.64 10.71
N ILE A 149 -6.70 -7.28 9.60
CA ILE A 149 -7.10 -8.65 9.26
C ILE A 149 -5.87 -9.54 9.44
N PRO A 150 -5.73 -10.27 10.57
CA PRO A 150 -4.58 -11.11 10.81
C PRO A 150 -4.70 -12.44 10.04
N ILE A 151 -3.65 -12.79 9.30
CA ILE A 151 -3.54 -14.04 8.56
C ILE A 151 -2.21 -14.71 8.91
N ASP A 152 -2.27 -15.85 9.60
CA ASP A 152 -1.14 -16.73 9.85
C ASP A 152 -1.19 -17.99 8.96
N GLU A 153 -0.20 -18.89 9.09
CA GLU A 153 -0.14 -20.13 8.34
C GLU A 153 -1.42 -20.99 8.48
N THR A 154 -2.11 -20.91 9.62
CA THR A 154 -3.33 -21.70 9.86
C THR A 154 -4.53 -21.10 9.12
N ARG A 155 -4.65 -19.79 9.11
CA ARG A 155 -5.76 -19.07 8.47
C ARG A 155 -5.56 -18.86 6.97
N GLY A 156 -4.29 -18.74 6.54
CA GLY A 156 -3.93 -18.48 5.14
C GLY A 156 -3.85 -19.72 4.26
N GLY A 157 -3.75 -20.93 4.87
CA GLY A 157 -3.70 -22.17 4.10
C GLY A 157 -2.65 -22.15 2.99
N ASP A 158 -3.09 -22.37 1.75
CA ASP A 158 -2.22 -22.49 0.57
C ASP A 158 -1.51 -21.16 0.18
N ALA A 159 -1.91 -20.03 0.77
CA ALA A 159 -1.16 -18.77 0.60
C ALA A 159 0.22 -18.79 1.27
N PHE A 160 0.49 -19.81 2.12
CA PHE A 160 1.80 -20.01 2.73
C PHE A 160 2.40 -21.32 2.30
N THR A 161 3.66 -21.28 1.86
CA THR A 161 4.41 -22.45 1.43
C THR A 161 5.79 -22.48 2.07
N ARG A 162 6.29 -23.70 2.39
CA ARG A 162 7.65 -23.88 2.89
C ARG A 162 8.57 -24.33 1.78
N ASP A 163 9.69 -23.62 1.64
CA ASP A 163 10.75 -23.97 0.71
C ASP A 163 11.61 -25.10 1.31
N PRO A 164 11.58 -26.32 0.73
CA PRO A 164 12.34 -27.44 1.26
C PRO A 164 13.85 -27.28 1.05
N SER A 165 14.29 -26.36 0.19
CA SER A 165 15.72 -26.12 -0.04
C SER A 165 16.38 -25.28 1.04
N ARG A 166 15.58 -24.73 1.98
CA ARG A 166 16.06 -23.87 3.06
C ARG A 166 15.72 -24.47 4.44
N PRO A 167 16.60 -24.30 5.42
CA PRO A 167 16.32 -24.79 6.76
C PRO A 167 15.19 -23.99 7.43
N ALA A 168 14.32 -24.67 8.18
CA ALA A 168 13.40 -24.00 9.08
C ALA A 168 14.20 -23.30 10.21
N PRO A 169 13.75 -22.13 10.67
CA PRO A 169 12.49 -21.45 10.38
C PRO A 169 12.57 -20.42 9.23
N HIS A 170 13.66 -20.39 8.45
CA HIS A 170 13.98 -19.39 7.43
C HIS A 170 13.43 -19.76 6.04
N ASN A 171 12.32 -20.48 5.99
CA ASN A 171 11.83 -21.12 4.76
C ASN A 171 10.34 -20.97 4.47
N LEU A 172 9.60 -20.15 5.23
CA LEU A 172 8.18 -19.89 4.98
C LEU A 172 8.01 -18.70 4.03
N TYR A 173 7.16 -18.82 3.03
CA TYR A 173 6.88 -17.79 2.06
C TYR A 173 5.38 -17.61 1.86
N ALA A 174 4.96 -16.37 1.59
CA ALA A 174 3.62 -16.05 1.12
C ALA A 174 3.62 -15.89 -0.41
N SER A 175 2.50 -16.26 -1.08
CA SER A 175 2.30 -16.18 -2.53
C SER A 175 0.85 -15.89 -2.88
#